data_3f823d70488ec031668cbf1e5b0d38ff
#
_entry.id   3f823d70488ec031668cbf1e5b0d38ff
#
_cell.length_a   1.000
_cell.length_b   1.000
_cell.length_c   1.000
_cell.angle_alpha   90.00
_cell.angle_beta   90.00
_cell.angle_gamma   90.00
#
_symmetry.space_group_name_H-M   'P 1'
#
loop_
_entity.id
_entity.type
_entity.pdbx_description
1 polymer ?
#
loop_
_entity_poly.entity_id
_entity_poly.type
_entity_poly.pdbx_seq_one_letter_code
_entity_poly.pdbx_strand_id
1 'polypeptide(L)'
;MNKRNRLKTVRPQNEKAARSFRKKQNMRVELNKKWLPVVYVAMLGICILLNVTNDSLNLANVMISACMFAITGAIFVYAYKHLKHIDQMGEDFHIAISYIKGDYAKEKKLLWELYRTETRYGIFNEEHLRNSYVDYIEEMKRLENDEEGKYSCDIEDFINYQLIDDAVEKGRLSLVPGAMTGLGILGTFIGLSIGLQAFNTGSAEEITNSIGPLMDGIKVAFHTSIYGMIFSLTFNLIFKSVLEQAYHKLDEFISEFKRYVKPDAAYDNGNLELDFQKKQLEAMLATQKAIEEKLLPYLRAMGENIEDIRTLTRDQNDIFRGRINRPRAIGVNSGEDRS
;
A
#
# COMPACT_ATOMS: atom_id res chain seq x y z
N MET A 1 -8.43 -43.97 -32.37
CA MET A 1 -9.33 -42.82 -32.56
C MET A 1 -9.16 -41.82 -31.39
N ASN A 2 -8.76 -40.62 -31.67
CA ASN A 2 -7.88 -39.74 -30.91
C ASN A 2 -8.60 -39.03 -29.73
N LYS A 3 -8.19 -39.27 -28.49
CA LYS A 3 -8.71 -38.63 -27.26
C LYS A 3 -8.61 -37.08 -27.26
N ARG A 4 -7.79 -36.52 -28.14
CA ARG A 4 -7.60 -35.05 -28.29
C ARG A 4 -8.78 -34.32 -28.91
N ASN A 5 -9.69 -34.98 -29.62
CA ASN A 5 -10.83 -34.32 -30.28
C ASN A 5 -12.09 -34.24 -29.43
N ARG A 6 -12.20 -34.99 -28.31
CA ARG A 6 -13.34 -34.88 -27.39
C ARG A 6 -13.32 -33.66 -26.47
N LEU A 7 -12.16 -33.05 -26.29
CA LEU A 7 -12.02 -31.84 -25.43
C LEU A 7 -12.39 -30.52 -26.12
N LYS A 8 -12.60 -30.51 -27.43
CA LYS A 8 -12.91 -29.29 -28.20
C LYS A 8 -14.40 -28.97 -28.38
N THR A 9 -15.31 -29.86 -27.99
CA THR A 9 -16.74 -29.75 -28.39
C THR A 9 -17.72 -29.42 -27.29
N VAL A 10 -17.29 -29.12 -26.06
CA VAL A 10 -18.22 -28.65 -25.00
C VAL A 10 -17.83 -27.22 -24.59
N ARG A 11 -18.16 -26.24 -25.43
CA ARG A 11 -18.20 -24.84 -25.03
C ARG A 11 -19.51 -24.58 -24.31
N PRO A 12 -19.53 -24.16 -23.05
CA PRO A 12 -20.78 -23.93 -22.34
C PRO A 12 -21.49 -22.66 -22.88
N GLN A 13 -22.81 -22.72 -22.97
CA GLN A 13 -23.65 -21.54 -23.30
C GLN A 13 -23.50 -20.40 -22.32
N ASN A 14 -22.97 -20.63 -21.12
CA ASN A 14 -22.60 -19.62 -20.13
C ASN A 14 -21.35 -18.77 -20.49
N GLU A 15 -20.62 -19.14 -21.56
CA GLU A 15 -19.41 -18.39 -21.97
C GLU A 15 -19.73 -16.95 -22.40
N LYS A 16 -20.91 -16.70 -22.95
CA LYS A 16 -21.34 -15.33 -23.33
C LYS A 16 -21.68 -14.46 -22.11
N ALA A 17 -22.33 -15.02 -21.09
CA ALA A 17 -22.61 -14.32 -19.83
C ALA A 17 -21.32 -14.09 -19.04
N ALA A 18 -20.46 -15.09 -18.92
CA ALA A 18 -19.13 -14.97 -18.32
C ALA A 18 -18.26 -13.94 -19.08
N ARG A 19 -18.28 -13.93 -20.42
CA ARG A 19 -17.59 -12.93 -21.25
C ARG A 19 -18.14 -11.52 -21.06
N SER A 20 -19.46 -11.34 -20.89
CA SER A 20 -20.05 -10.01 -20.69
C SER A 20 -19.74 -9.47 -19.29
N PHE A 21 -19.75 -10.32 -18.26
CA PHE A 21 -19.34 -9.97 -16.91
C PHE A 21 -17.84 -9.69 -16.85
N ARG A 22 -17.02 -10.54 -17.47
CA ARG A 22 -15.58 -10.39 -17.69
C ARG A 22 -15.26 -9.05 -18.36
N LYS A 23 -16.01 -8.68 -19.41
CA LYS A 23 -15.82 -7.40 -20.12
C LYS A 23 -16.10 -6.18 -19.24
N LYS A 24 -17.10 -6.26 -18.35
CA LYS A 24 -17.48 -5.16 -17.47
C LYS A 24 -16.51 -5.00 -16.28
N GLN A 25 -15.98 -6.09 -15.76
CA GLN A 25 -15.03 -6.10 -14.65
C GLN A 25 -13.62 -5.77 -15.13
N ASN A 26 -13.16 -6.36 -16.23
CA ASN A 26 -11.90 -6.00 -16.90
C ASN A 26 -11.89 -4.53 -17.34
N MET A 27 -13.03 -3.97 -17.71
CA MET A 27 -13.12 -2.55 -18.05
C MET A 27 -12.86 -1.64 -16.83
N ARG A 28 -13.27 -2.01 -15.61
CA ARG A 28 -12.95 -1.24 -14.38
C ARG A 28 -11.47 -1.33 -14.02
N VAL A 29 -10.89 -2.52 -14.10
CA VAL A 29 -9.47 -2.74 -13.77
C VAL A 29 -8.56 -2.12 -14.83
N GLU A 30 -8.87 -2.29 -16.11
CA GLU A 30 -8.16 -1.61 -17.21
C GLU A 30 -8.28 -0.09 -17.11
N LEU A 31 -9.44 0.43 -16.67
CA LEU A 31 -9.61 1.85 -16.43
C LEU A 31 -8.64 2.35 -15.35
N ASN A 32 -8.58 1.66 -14.20
CA ASN A 32 -7.70 2.03 -13.10
C ASN A 32 -6.21 2.02 -13.50
N LYS A 33 -5.77 1.02 -14.28
CA LYS A 33 -4.38 0.94 -14.76
C LYS A 33 -4.05 2.06 -15.78
N LYS A 34 -4.98 2.39 -16.63
CA LYS A 34 -4.79 3.42 -17.67
C LYS A 34 -4.64 4.82 -17.06
N TRP A 35 -5.15 5.05 -15.86
CA TRP A 35 -4.99 6.34 -15.18
C TRP A 35 -3.53 6.65 -14.81
N LEU A 36 -2.73 5.65 -14.49
CA LEU A 36 -1.33 5.86 -14.12
C LEU A 36 -0.52 6.56 -15.23
N PRO A 37 -0.43 5.99 -16.47
CA PRO A 37 0.27 6.66 -17.56
C PRO A 37 -0.41 7.96 -17.99
N VAL A 38 -1.75 8.06 -17.90
CA VAL A 38 -2.48 9.30 -18.26
C VAL A 38 -2.08 10.43 -17.32
N VAL A 39 -2.07 10.19 -16.01
CA VAL A 39 -1.64 11.21 -15.03
C VAL A 39 -0.18 11.60 -15.25
N TYR A 40 0.70 10.62 -15.52
CA TYR A 40 2.10 10.91 -15.82
C TYR A 40 2.27 11.80 -17.05
N VAL A 41 1.61 11.46 -18.15
CA VAL A 41 1.67 12.25 -19.41
C VAL A 41 1.03 13.62 -19.22
N ALA A 42 -0.10 13.72 -18.52
CA ALA A 42 -0.75 14.99 -18.22
C ALA A 42 0.16 15.91 -17.39
N MET A 43 0.80 15.39 -16.33
CA MET A 43 1.73 16.16 -15.50
C MET A 43 2.98 16.58 -16.27
N LEU A 44 3.50 15.70 -17.14
CA LEU A 44 4.61 16.05 -18.02
C LEU A 44 4.21 17.15 -18.99
N GLY A 45 3.01 17.11 -19.58
CA GLY A 45 2.46 18.16 -20.43
C GLY A 45 2.31 19.50 -19.70
N ILE A 46 1.80 19.48 -18.47
CA ILE A 46 1.70 20.67 -17.58
C ILE A 46 3.09 21.23 -17.30
N CYS A 47 4.07 20.37 -16.97
CA CYS A 47 5.43 20.79 -16.73
C CYS A 47 6.06 21.49 -17.94
N ILE A 48 5.91 20.91 -19.12
CA ILE A 48 6.40 21.52 -20.38
C ILE A 48 5.70 22.86 -20.60
N LEU A 49 4.39 22.93 -20.48
CA LEU A 49 3.62 24.16 -20.65
C LEU A 49 4.12 25.27 -19.72
N LEU A 50 4.29 24.98 -18.43
CA LEU A 50 4.76 25.93 -17.43
C LEU A 50 6.21 26.38 -17.68
N ASN A 51 7.06 25.52 -18.23
CA ASN A 51 8.43 25.91 -18.59
C ASN A 51 8.50 26.74 -19.89
N VAL A 52 7.60 26.51 -20.86
CA VAL A 52 7.57 27.24 -22.14
C VAL A 52 6.90 28.60 -21.97
N THR A 53 5.86 28.73 -21.15
CA THR A 53 5.16 30.00 -20.93
C THR A 53 5.92 31.00 -20.07
N ASN A 54 6.91 30.58 -19.32
CA ASN A 54 7.82 31.48 -18.63
C ASN A 54 8.98 31.81 -19.59
N ASP A 55 9.06 33.06 -20.02
CA ASP A 55 10.07 33.59 -20.96
C ASP A 55 11.55 33.38 -20.55
N SER A 56 11.82 32.86 -19.39
CA SER A 56 13.14 32.47 -18.91
C SER A 56 13.32 30.95 -18.92
N LEU A 57 13.69 30.40 -20.08
CA LEU A 57 14.24 29.03 -20.17
C LEU A 57 15.58 28.97 -19.41
N ASN A 58 15.51 28.93 -18.09
CA ASN A 58 16.70 28.67 -17.29
C ASN A 58 17.05 27.19 -17.42
N LEU A 59 18.19 26.92 -18.08
CA LEU A 59 18.67 25.56 -18.37
C LEU A 59 18.70 24.68 -17.09
N ALA A 60 19.06 25.25 -15.95
CA ALA A 60 19.08 24.54 -14.66
C ALA A 60 17.70 24.05 -14.25
N ASN A 61 16.66 24.88 -14.41
CA ASN A 61 15.28 24.54 -14.07
C ASN A 61 14.73 23.41 -14.95
N VAL A 62 15.04 23.48 -16.24
CA VAL A 62 14.66 22.44 -17.22
C VAL A 62 15.35 21.11 -16.88
N MET A 63 16.66 21.14 -16.53
CA MET A 63 17.42 19.95 -16.16
C MET A 63 16.87 19.30 -14.89
N ILE A 64 16.53 20.07 -13.84
CA ILE A 64 15.97 19.55 -12.58
C ILE A 64 14.62 18.89 -12.85
N SER A 65 13.74 19.56 -13.59
CA SER A 65 12.43 19.02 -13.95
C SER A 65 12.57 17.74 -14.77
N ALA A 66 13.44 17.72 -15.78
CA ALA A 66 13.70 16.56 -16.62
C ALA A 66 14.26 15.38 -15.82
N CYS A 67 15.21 15.62 -14.92
CA CYS A 67 15.76 14.60 -14.03
C CYS A 67 14.68 14.00 -13.11
N MET A 68 13.84 14.85 -12.52
CA MET A 68 12.75 14.41 -11.66
C MET A 68 11.73 13.55 -12.43
N PHE A 69 11.34 13.96 -13.63
CA PHE A 69 10.44 13.17 -14.48
C PHE A 69 11.07 11.87 -14.97
N ALA A 70 12.37 11.84 -15.25
CA ALA A 70 13.08 10.62 -15.62
C ALA A 70 13.09 9.60 -14.48
N ILE A 71 13.42 10.04 -13.25
CA ILE A 71 13.40 9.17 -12.06
C ILE A 71 11.99 8.68 -11.78
N THR A 72 11.01 9.57 -11.77
CA THR A 72 9.60 9.23 -11.57
C THR A 72 9.12 8.26 -12.63
N GLY A 73 9.49 8.47 -13.91
CA GLY A 73 9.16 7.58 -15.00
C GLY A 73 9.73 6.17 -14.83
N ALA A 74 10.98 6.05 -14.40
CA ALA A 74 11.60 4.76 -14.12
C ALA A 74 10.86 4.01 -12.99
N ILE A 75 10.51 4.70 -11.91
CA ILE A 75 9.72 4.12 -10.81
C ILE A 75 8.33 3.70 -11.31
N PHE A 76 7.67 4.48 -12.15
CA PHE A 76 6.37 4.15 -12.74
C PHE A 76 6.42 2.91 -13.64
N VAL A 77 7.46 2.79 -14.49
CA VAL A 77 7.64 1.59 -15.34
C VAL A 77 7.82 0.34 -14.49
N TYR A 78 8.65 0.43 -13.46
CA TYR A 78 8.82 -0.65 -12.49
C TYR A 78 7.49 -1.02 -11.82
N ALA A 79 6.82 -0.06 -11.24
CA ALA A 79 5.56 -0.26 -10.54
C ALA A 79 4.43 -0.79 -11.45
N TYR A 80 4.34 -0.32 -12.69
CA TYR A 80 3.36 -0.78 -13.66
C TYR A 80 3.50 -2.26 -14.00
N LYS A 81 4.74 -2.76 -14.09
CA LYS A 81 5.01 -4.18 -14.32
C LYS A 81 4.44 -5.05 -13.20
N HIS A 82 4.66 -4.66 -11.94
CA HIS A 82 4.14 -5.37 -10.77
C HIS A 82 2.61 -5.25 -10.63
N LEU A 83 2.04 -4.08 -10.90
CA LEU A 83 0.58 -3.90 -10.93
C LEU A 83 -0.09 -4.81 -11.96
N LYS A 84 0.54 -4.99 -13.13
CA LYS A 84 0.05 -5.92 -14.13
C LYS A 84 0.08 -7.36 -13.63
N HIS A 85 1.08 -7.73 -12.86
CA HIS A 85 1.19 -9.07 -12.27
C HIS A 85 0.07 -9.33 -11.25
N ILE A 86 -0.21 -8.37 -10.34
CA ILE A 86 -1.35 -8.47 -9.40
C ILE A 86 -2.67 -8.75 -10.14
N ASP A 87 -2.90 -8.05 -11.23
CA ASP A 87 -4.09 -8.21 -12.05
C ASP A 87 -4.16 -9.58 -12.74
N GLN A 88 -3.04 -10.10 -13.21
CA GLN A 88 -2.96 -11.43 -13.79
C GLN A 88 -3.33 -12.51 -12.76
N MET A 89 -2.82 -12.40 -11.52
CA MET A 89 -3.21 -13.29 -10.43
C MET A 89 -4.72 -13.21 -10.14
N GLY A 90 -5.27 -12.00 -10.05
CA GLY A 90 -6.71 -11.80 -9.87
C GLY A 90 -7.55 -12.38 -11.02
N GLU A 91 -7.06 -12.33 -12.26
CA GLU A 91 -7.72 -12.95 -13.41
C GLU A 91 -7.67 -14.47 -13.34
N ASP A 92 -6.56 -15.04 -12.90
CA ASP A 92 -6.42 -16.50 -12.73
C ASP A 92 -7.40 -17.06 -11.68
N PHE A 93 -7.58 -16.37 -10.56
CA PHE A 93 -8.62 -16.73 -9.59
C PHE A 93 -10.02 -16.74 -10.23
N HIS A 94 -10.35 -15.71 -10.99
CA HIS A 94 -11.64 -15.63 -11.67
C HIS A 94 -11.83 -16.76 -12.67
N ILE A 95 -10.78 -17.14 -13.39
CA ILE A 95 -10.79 -18.27 -14.33
C ILE A 95 -11.02 -19.57 -13.56
N ALA A 96 -10.27 -19.79 -12.47
CA ALA A 96 -10.40 -20.97 -11.62
C ALA A 96 -11.83 -21.11 -11.07
N ILE A 97 -12.42 -20.03 -10.53
CA ILE A 97 -13.80 -20.02 -10.08
C ILE A 97 -14.78 -20.41 -11.19
N SER A 98 -14.56 -19.89 -12.41
CA SER A 98 -15.43 -20.21 -13.55
C SER A 98 -15.34 -21.69 -13.95
N TYR A 99 -14.16 -22.33 -13.84
CA TYR A 99 -13.99 -23.77 -14.04
C TYR A 99 -14.69 -24.58 -12.96
N ILE A 100 -14.53 -24.22 -11.67
CA ILE A 100 -15.16 -24.90 -10.55
C ILE A 100 -16.70 -24.87 -10.71
N LYS A 101 -17.26 -23.69 -10.93
CA LYS A 101 -18.72 -23.53 -11.13
C LYS A 101 -19.23 -24.30 -12.37
N GLY A 102 -18.48 -24.29 -13.47
CA GLY A 102 -18.83 -24.99 -14.69
C GLY A 102 -18.78 -26.51 -14.56
N ASP A 103 -17.79 -27.04 -13.84
CA ASP A 103 -17.65 -28.46 -13.61
C ASP A 103 -18.70 -28.97 -12.60
N TYR A 104 -18.98 -28.20 -11.53
CA TYR A 104 -20.05 -28.52 -10.58
C TYR A 104 -21.43 -28.57 -11.24
N ALA A 105 -21.72 -27.64 -12.15
CA ALA A 105 -22.97 -27.64 -12.88
C ALA A 105 -23.19 -28.92 -13.72
N LYS A 106 -22.10 -29.58 -14.15
CA LYS A 106 -22.17 -30.83 -14.94
C LYS A 106 -22.26 -32.06 -14.03
N GLU A 107 -21.37 -32.12 -13.03
CA GLU A 107 -21.19 -33.30 -12.19
C GLU A 107 -22.23 -33.39 -11.04
N LYS A 108 -22.70 -32.24 -10.55
CA LYS A 108 -23.66 -32.10 -9.42
C LYS A 108 -23.24 -32.85 -8.14
N LYS A 109 -21.94 -33.05 -7.95
CA LYS A 109 -21.31 -33.67 -6.78
C LYS A 109 -20.00 -32.94 -6.45
N LEU A 110 -19.43 -33.21 -5.27
CA LEU A 110 -18.14 -32.68 -4.91
C LEU A 110 -17.06 -33.03 -5.95
N LEU A 111 -16.25 -32.06 -6.29
CA LEU A 111 -15.31 -32.15 -7.41
C LEU A 111 -13.90 -32.61 -6.98
N TRP A 112 -13.72 -33.02 -5.69
CA TRP A 112 -12.38 -33.38 -5.18
C TRP A 112 -11.67 -34.42 -6.05
N GLU A 113 -12.35 -35.52 -6.41
CA GLU A 113 -11.80 -36.57 -7.24
C GLU A 113 -11.35 -36.09 -8.63
N LEU A 114 -11.98 -35.05 -9.15
CA LEU A 114 -11.60 -34.44 -10.42
C LEU A 114 -10.40 -33.49 -10.27
N TYR A 115 -10.35 -32.70 -9.16
CA TYR A 115 -9.38 -31.65 -8.95
C TYR A 115 -8.06 -32.16 -8.34
N ARG A 116 -8.06 -33.34 -7.69
CA ARG A 116 -6.85 -33.99 -7.21
C ARG A 116 -6.01 -34.64 -8.30
N THR A 117 -6.49 -34.66 -9.55
CA THR A 117 -5.80 -35.29 -10.68
C THR A 117 -4.84 -34.35 -11.40
N GLU A 118 -3.76 -34.86 -11.96
CA GLU A 118 -2.77 -34.07 -12.70
C GLU A 118 -3.34 -33.28 -13.86
N THR A 119 -4.49 -33.69 -14.41
CA THR A 119 -5.20 -32.94 -15.46
C THR A 119 -5.68 -31.57 -15.02
N ARG A 120 -5.77 -31.31 -13.71
CA ARG A 120 -6.23 -30.04 -13.13
C ARG A 120 -5.11 -29.23 -12.45
N TYR A 121 -3.87 -29.69 -12.46
CA TYR A 121 -2.74 -28.92 -11.96
C TYR A 121 -2.55 -27.58 -12.69
N GLY A 122 -3.00 -27.47 -13.92
CA GLY A 122 -3.00 -26.25 -14.73
C GLY A 122 -4.23 -25.36 -14.56
N ILE A 123 -4.93 -25.37 -13.40
CA ILE A 123 -6.06 -24.47 -13.13
C ILE A 123 -5.62 -23.01 -13.10
N PHE A 124 -4.39 -22.74 -12.70
CA PHE A 124 -3.74 -21.45 -12.71
C PHE A 124 -2.70 -21.34 -13.82
N ASN A 125 -2.63 -20.19 -14.48
CA ASN A 125 -1.60 -19.89 -15.47
C ASN A 125 -0.38 -19.23 -14.81
N GLU A 126 -0.60 -18.46 -13.73
CA GLU A 126 0.44 -17.82 -12.98
C GLU A 126 1.26 -18.86 -12.20
N GLU A 127 2.58 -18.69 -12.20
CA GLU A 127 3.52 -19.71 -11.75
C GLU A 127 3.45 -19.96 -10.23
N HIS A 128 3.39 -18.90 -9.42
CA HIS A 128 3.33 -19.03 -7.95
C HIS A 128 2.02 -19.70 -7.51
N LEU A 129 0.88 -19.29 -8.08
CA LEU A 129 -0.42 -19.88 -7.79
C LEU A 129 -0.47 -21.36 -8.21
N ARG A 130 0.08 -21.67 -9.40
CA ARG A 130 0.13 -23.05 -9.88
C ARG A 130 0.99 -23.93 -9.00
N ASN A 131 2.19 -23.47 -8.61
CA ASN A 131 3.09 -24.25 -7.76
C ASN A 131 2.47 -24.49 -6.38
N SER A 132 1.94 -23.46 -5.75
CA SER A 132 1.25 -23.59 -4.44
C SER A 132 0.02 -24.49 -4.51
N TYR A 133 -0.70 -24.49 -5.64
CA TYR A 133 -1.81 -25.43 -5.83
C TYR A 133 -1.33 -26.88 -5.98
N VAL A 134 -0.23 -27.11 -6.71
CA VAL A 134 0.39 -28.44 -6.81
C VAL A 134 0.87 -28.93 -5.45
N ASP A 135 1.56 -28.07 -4.70
CA ASP A 135 2.04 -28.40 -3.36
C ASP A 135 0.86 -28.78 -2.42
N TYR A 136 -0.25 -28.05 -2.50
CA TYR A 136 -1.48 -28.40 -1.78
C TYR A 136 -2.00 -29.79 -2.14
N ILE A 137 -2.08 -30.10 -3.45
CA ILE A 137 -2.58 -31.40 -3.92
C ILE A 137 -1.64 -32.56 -3.51
N GLU A 138 -0.33 -32.33 -3.58
CA GLU A 138 0.68 -33.33 -3.18
C GLU A 138 0.62 -33.58 -1.66
N GLU A 139 0.52 -32.52 -0.86
CA GLU A 139 0.39 -32.66 0.60
C GLU A 139 -0.91 -33.37 0.98
N MET A 140 -2.02 -33.03 0.33
CA MET A 140 -3.29 -33.73 0.55
C MET A 140 -3.19 -35.22 0.21
N LYS A 141 -2.55 -35.60 -0.91
CA LYS A 141 -2.34 -36.99 -1.27
C LYS A 141 -1.46 -37.69 -0.23
N ARG A 142 -0.45 -37.02 0.30
CA ARG A 142 0.42 -37.55 1.36
C ARG A 142 -0.38 -37.88 2.61
N LEU A 143 -1.22 -36.93 3.06
CA LEU A 143 -2.03 -37.06 4.26
C LEU A 143 -3.16 -38.10 4.11
N GLU A 144 -3.75 -38.22 2.92
CA GLU A 144 -4.77 -39.24 2.64
C GLU A 144 -4.18 -40.70 2.60
N ASN A 145 -2.90 -40.84 2.29
CA ASN A 145 -2.21 -42.12 2.26
C ASN A 145 -1.63 -42.53 3.63
N ASP A 146 -1.67 -41.67 4.61
CA ASP A 146 -1.22 -42.00 5.96
C ASP A 146 -2.22 -42.96 6.63
N GLU A 147 -1.72 -43.97 7.36
CA GLU A 147 -2.50 -45.11 7.85
C GLU A 147 -3.72 -44.77 8.69
N GLU A 148 -3.78 -43.54 9.22
CA GLU A 148 -4.92 -43.08 10.01
C GLU A 148 -5.97 -42.28 9.24
N GLY A 149 -5.70 -41.81 8.01
CA GLY A 149 -6.63 -41.02 7.17
C GLY A 149 -7.25 -39.81 7.85
N LYS A 150 -6.66 -39.39 8.95
CA LYS A 150 -7.22 -38.47 9.93
C LYS A 150 -6.85 -37.01 9.70
N TYR A 151 -5.83 -36.81 8.86
CA TYR A 151 -5.28 -35.47 8.64
C TYR A 151 -5.69 -34.92 7.28
N SER A 152 -6.04 -33.66 7.25
CA SER A 152 -6.27 -32.89 6.02
C SER A 152 -5.64 -31.52 6.18
N CYS A 153 -5.08 -30.96 5.11
CA CYS A 153 -4.65 -29.57 5.07
C CYS A 153 -5.71 -28.70 4.40
N ASP A 154 -5.71 -27.42 4.71
CA ASP A 154 -6.60 -26.45 4.09
C ASP A 154 -5.90 -25.81 2.87
N ILE A 155 -6.67 -25.46 1.85
CA ILE A 155 -6.14 -24.72 0.70
C ILE A 155 -5.62 -23.34 1.08
N GLU A 156 -6.16 -22.72 2.15
CA GLU A 156 -5.71 -21.43 2.69
C GLU A 156 -4.26 -21.49 3.22
N ASP A 157 -3.77 -22.64 3.62
CA ASP A 157 -2.38 -22.80 4.08
C ASP A 157 -1.38 -22.62 2.93
N PHE A 158 -1.81 -22.86 1.69
CA PHE A 158 -0.99 -22.79 0.49
C PHE A 158 -1.29 -21.57 -0.38
N ILE A 159 -2.57 -21.21 -0.52
CA ILE A 159 -3.03 -20.10 -1.35
C ILE A 159 -3.70 -19.08 -0.45
N ASN A 160 -2.94 -18.07 -0.04
CA ASN A 160 -3.33 -17.05 0.91
C ASN A 160 -2.88 -15.65 0.48
N TYR A 161 -3.18 -14.64 1.29
CA TYR A 161 -2.78 -13.24 1.03
C TYR A 161 -1.27 -13.08 0.96
N GLN A 162 -0.52 -13.83 1.79
CA GLN A 162 0.93 -13.74 1.81
C GLN A 162 1.55 -14.21 0.49
N LEU A 163 1.01 -15.26 -0.12
CA LEU A 163 1.45 -15.71 -1.44
C LEU A 163 1.33 -14.59 -2.49
N ILE A 164 0.21 -13.85 -2.48
CA ILE A 164 0.02 -12.71 -3.39
C ILE A 164 1.02 -11.61 -3.05
N ASP A 165 1.17 -11.28 -1.77
CA ASP A 165 2.06 -10.22 -1.29
C ASP A 165 3.52 -10.47 -1.69
N ASP A 166 3.98 -11.71 -1.56
CA ASP A 166 5.34 -12.12 -1.90
C ASP A 166 5.55 -12.15 -3.43
N ALA A 167 4.61 -12.71 -4.18
CA ALA A 167 4.69 -12.79 -5.63
C ALA A 167 4.73 -11.41 -6.31
N VAL A 168 4.07 -10.41 -5.74
CA VAL A 168 4.02 -9.04 -6.29
C VAL A 168 5.00 -8.08 -5.63
N GLU A 169 5.82 -8.55 -4.70
CA GLU A 169 6.76 -7.72 -3.95
C GLU A 169 6.09 -6.51 -3.26
N LYS A 170 4.95 -6.75 -2.60
CA LYS A 170 4.14 -5.69 -1.94
C LYS A 170 4.97 -4.78 -1.05
N GLY A 171 5.96 -5.33 -0.32
CA GLY A 171 6.86 -4.55 0.52
C GLY A 171 7.56 -3.43 -0.26
N ARG A 172 8.08 -3.72 -1.45
CA ARG A 172 8.74 -2.73 -2.32
C ARG A 172 7.76 -1.75 -2.94
N LEU A 173 6.60 -2.23 -3.40
CA LEU A 173 5.58 -1.36 -3.98
C LEU A 173 5.00 -0.38 -2.97
N SER A 174 4.89 -0.76 -1.71
CA SER A 174 4.39 0.12 -0.64
C SER A 174 5.32 1.29 -0.33
N LEU A 175 6.62 1.21 -0.71
CA LEU A 175 7.57 2.31 -0.56
C LEU A 175 7.44 3.37 -1.66
N VAL A 176 6.85 3.02 -2.81
CA VAL A 176 6.76 3.91 -3.98
C VAL A 176 6.09 5.26 -3.66
N PRO A 177 4.93 5.33 -2.97
CA PRO A 177 4.33 6.62 -2.62
C PRO A 177 5.25 7.49 -1.77
N GLY A 178 5.92 6.89 -0.78
CA GLY A 178 6.89 7.60 0.07
C GLY A 178 8.08 8.13 -0.72
N ALA A 179 8.63 7.32 -1.62
CA ALA A 179 9.73 7.73 -2.50
C ALA A 179 9.33 8.89 -3.42
N MET A 180 8.12 8.85 -4.01
CA MET A 180 7.59 9.92 -4.85
C MET A 180 7.44 11.25 -4.09
N THR A 181 6.88 11.19 -2.88
CA THR A 181 6.75 12.37 -2.01
C THR A 181 8.13 12.88 -1.59
N GLY A 182 9.04 11.98 -1.21
CA GLY A 182 10.41 12.33 -0.86
C GLY A 182 11.18 13.02 -1.99
N LEU A 183 11.02 12.54 -3.23
CA LEU A 183 11.58 13.19 -4.43
C LEU A 183 10.99 14.59 -4.65
N GLY A 184 9.67 14.77 -4.41
CA GLY A 184 9.03 16.08 -4.44
C GLY A 184 9.66 17.05 -3.45
N ILE A 185 9.86 16.62 -2.20
CA ILE A 185 10.50 17.41 -1.13
C ILE A 185 11.97 17.69 -1.49
N LEU A 186 12.71 16.71 -1.96
CA LEU A 186 14.09 16.90 -2.40
C LEU A 186 14.19 17.96 -3.50
N GLY A 187 13.26 17.92 -4.47
CA GLY A 187 13.16 18.92 -5.52
C GLY A 187 12.91 20.34 -4.99
N THR A 188 12.13 20.49 -3.88
CA THR A 188 11.96 21.81 -3.25
C THR A 188 13.26 22.34 -2.67
N PHE A 189 14.02 21.50 -1.97
CA PHE A 189 15.32 21.93 -1.41
C PHE A 189 16.32 22.30 -2.48
N ILE A 190 16.39 21.51 -3.56
CA ILE A 190 17.29 21.81 -4.70
C ILE A 190 16.87 23.12 -5.36
N GLY A 191 15.59 23.32 -5.67
CA GLY A 191 15.08 24.56 -6.29
C GLY A 191 15.36 25.79 -5.47
N LEU A 192 15.07 25.73 -4.15
CA LEU A 192 15.35 26.84 -3.22
C LEU A 192 16.86 27.09 -3.08
N SER A 193 17.67 26.05 -3.00
CA SER A 193 19.13 26.19 -2.88
C SER A 193 19.73 26.91 -4.09
N ILE A 194 19.30 26.55 -5.30
CA ILE A 194 19.77 27.20 -6.53
C ILE A 194 19.27 28.66 -6.59
N GLY A 195 17.99 28.92 -6.23
CA GLY A 195 17.45 30.27 -6.17
C GLY A 195 18.21 31.17 -5.20
N LEU A 196 18.49 30.65 -3.98
CA LEU A 196 19.23 31.37 -2.96
C LEU A 196 20.71 31.63 -3.35
N GLN A 197 21.34 30.68 -4.05
CA GLN A 197 22.71 30.85 -4.50
C GLN A 197 22.87 32.01 -5.51
N ALA A 198 21.82 32.30 -6.27
CA ALA A 198 21.80 33.42 -7.21
C ALA A 198 21.49 34.76 -6.53
N PHE A 199 21.10 34.77 -5.23
CA PHE A 199 20.74 35.99 -4.52
C PHE A 199 21.99 36.72 -4.01
N ASN A 200 22.17 37.97 -4.43
CA ASN A 200 23.31 38.82 -4.07
C ASN A 200 22.83 40.06 -3.29
N THR A 201 23.53 40.40 -2.20
CA THR A 201 23.14 41.50 -1.28
C THR A 201 24.14 42.68 -1.30
N GLY A 202 25.05 42.75 -2.29
CA GLY A 202 26.14 43.74 -2.33
C GLY A 202 25.67 45.17 -2.56
N SER A 203 24.70 45.40 -3.47
CA SER A 203 24.15 46.69 -3.79
C SER A 203 22.63 46.62 -4.06
N ALA A 204 21.90 47.76 -4.05
CA ALA A 204 20.48 47.80 -4.36
C ALA A 204 20.17 47.29 -5.76
N GLU A 205 21.05 47.54 -6.70
CA GLU A 205 20.96 47.06 -8.10
C GLU A 205 21.17 45.55 -8.20
N GLU A 206 22.17 45.02 -7.49
CA GLU A 206 22.43 43.57 -7.41
C GLU A 206 21.29 42.82 -6.73
N ILE A 207 20.71 43.38 -5.67
CA ILE A 207 19.52 42.83 -5.01
C ILE A 207 18.38 42.73 -6.03
N THR A 208 18.09 43.83 -6.74
CA THR A 208 16.99 43.88 -7.71
C THR A 208 17.18 42.86 -8.84
N ASN A 209 18.40 42.74 -9.37
CA ASN A 209 18.73 41.81 -10.44
C ASN A 209 18.69 40.35 -9.99
N SER A 210 18.89 40.04 -8.69
CA SER A 210 18.89 38.71 -8.14
C SER A 210 17.50 38.18 -7.73
N ILE A 211 16.48 39.06 -7.66
CA ILE A 211 15.10 38.66 -7.33
C ILE A 211 14.53 37.70 -8.38
N GLY A 212 14.78 37.96 -9.68
CA GLY A 212 14.28 37.11 -10.75
C GLY A 212 14.75 35.64 -10.62
N PRO A 213 16.05 35.37 -10.60
CA PRO A 213 16.59 34.03 -10.37
C PRO A 213 16.10 33.37 -9.06
N LEU A 214 15.97 34.12 -7.97
CA LEU A 214 15.41 33.63 -6.72
C LEU A 214 13.96 33.15 -6.89
N MET A 215 13.12 33.97 -7.54
CA MET A 215 11.73 33.59 -7.81
C MET A 215 11.60 32.37 -8.73
N ASP A 216 12.51 32.20 -9.68
CA ASP A 216 12.53 31.02 -10.53
C ASP A 216 12.91 29.76 -9.75
N GLY A 217 13.85 29.84 -8.81
CA GLY A 217 14.16 28.74 -7.89
C GLY A 217 12.96 28.35 -7.02
N ILE A 218 12.21 29.34 -6.51
CA ILE A 218 11.00 29.12 -5.74
C ILE A 218 9.91 28.46 -6.59
N LYS A 219 9.68 28.88 -7.85
CA LYS A 219 8.72 28.23 -8.76
C LYS A 219 9.05 26.76 -8.96
N VAL A 220 10.31 26.43 -9.25
CA VAL A 220 10.75 25.03 -9.42
C VAL A 220 10.48 24.22 -8.16
N ALA A 221 10.80 24.77 -6.99
CA ALA A 221 10.56 24.14 -5.70
C ALA A 221 9.08 23.77 -5.52
N PHE A 222 8.16 24.69 -5.77
CA PHE A 222 6.72 24.43 -5.66
C PHE A 222 6.23 23.39 -6.66
N HIS A 223 6.63 23.51 -7.93
CA HIS A 223 6.20 22.59 -8.99
C HIS A 223 6.64 21.15 -8.69
N THR A 224 7.90 20.94 -8.31
CA THR A 224 8.43 19.61 -8.02
C THR A 224 7.70 18.95 -6.86
N SER A 225 7.36 19.73 -5.82
CA SER A 225 6.58 19.23 -4.67
C SER A 225 5.17 18.78 -5.08
N ILE A 226 4.47 19.60 -5.86
CA ILE A 226 3.14 19.28 -6.34
C ILE A 226 3.15 18.00 -7.18
N TYR A 227 4.13 17.85 -8.09
CA TYR A 227 4.27 16.64 -8.90
C TYR A 227 4.50 15.41 -8.05
N GLY A 228 5.42 15.47 -7.08
CA GLY A 228 5.69 14.38 -6.16
C GLY A 228 4.46 13.94 -5.37
N MET A 229 3.67 14.88 -4.86
CA MET A 229 2.43 14.59 -4.13
C MET A 229 1.35 13.97 -5.02
N ILE A 230 1.11 14.50 -6.22
CA ILE A 230 0.10 13.98 -7.15
C ILE A 230 0.46 12.57 -7.59
N PHE A 231 1.73 12.31 -7.95
CA PHE A 231 2.18 10.97 -8.31
C PHE A 231 2.04 9.99 -7.17
N SER A 232 2.46 10.38 -5.96
CA SER A 232 2.34 9.57 -4.75
C SER A 232 0.88 9.18 -4.46
N LEU A 233 -0.02 10.15 -4.45
CA LEU A 233 -1.44 9.92 -4.18
C LEU A 233 -2.08 9.04 -5.25
N THR A 234 -1.85 9.33 -6.52
CA THR A 234 -2.40 8.56 -7.64
C THR A 234 -1.93 7.11 -7.60
N PHE A 235 -0.62 6.89 -7.40
CA PHE A 235 -0.09 5.55 -7.30
C PHE A 235 -0.68 4.78 -6.11
N ASN A 236 -0.72 5.40 -4.94
CA ASN A 236 -1.24 4.76 -3.72
C ASN A 236 -2.71 4.31 -3.88
N LEU A 237 -3.56 5.15 -4.47
CA LEU A 237 -4.96 4.82 -4.73
C LEU A 237 -5.08 3.64 -5.71
N ILE A 238 -4.33 3.66 -6.81
CA ILE A 238 -4.37 2.61 -7.82
C ILE A 238 -3.82 1.29 -7.25
N PHE A 239 -2.68 1.33 -6.58
CA PHE A 239 -2.05 0.16 -5.99
C PHE A 239 -2.98 -0.53 -4.98
N LYS A 240 -3.53 0.22 -4.03
CA LYS A 240 -4.47 -0.31 -3.05
C LYS A 240 -5.71 -0.90 -3.70
N SER A 241 -6.29 -0.21 -4.68
CA SER A 241 -7.49 -0.69 -5.38
C SER A 241 -7.24 -1.99 -6.15
N VAL A 242 -6.09 -2.12 -6.82
CA VAL A 242 -5.75 -3.34 -7.58
C VAL A 242 -5.46 -4.51 -6.64
N LEU A 243 -4.73 -4.26 -5.57
CA LEU A 243 -4.40 -5.28 -4.57
C LEU A 243 -5.65 -5.80 -3.83
N GLU A 244 -6.52 -4.90 -3.41
CA GLU A 244 -7.79 -5.25 -2.75
C GLU A 244 -8.69 -6.08 -3.66
N GLN A 245 -8.72 -5.78 -4.96
CA GLN A 245 -9.45 -6.59 -5.92
C GLN A 245 -8.88 -8.00 -6.05
N ALA A 246 -7.54 -8.16 -6.03
CA ALA A 246 -6.92 -9.48 -6.05
C ALA A 246 -7.24 -10.28 -4.78
N TYR A 247 -7.22 -9.66 -3.61
CA TYR A 247 -7.61 -10.29 -2.35
C TYR A 247 -9.08 -10.74 -2.36
N HIS A 248 -9.97 -9.86 -2.80
CA HIS A 248 -11.39 -10.24 -2.93
C HIS A 248 -11.60 -11.43 -3.86
N LYS A 249 -10.80 -11.53 -4.93
CA LYS A 249 -10.85 -12.69 -5.84
C LYS A 249 -10.29 -13.95 -5.22
N LEU A 250 -9.26 -13.82 -4.39
CA LEU A 250 -8.74 -14.93 -3.60
C LEU A 250 -9.83 -15.46 -2.64
N ASP A 251 -10.49 -14.57 -1.89
CA ASP A 251 -11.56 -14.97 -0.96
C ASP A 251 -12.71 -15.66 -1.67
N GLU A 252 -13.13 -15.12 -2.83
CA GLU A 252 -14.15 -15.76 -3.67
C GLU A 252 -13.68 -17.14 -4.14
N PHE A 253 -12.41 -17.27 -4.55
CA PHE A 253 -11.86 -18.57 -4.97
C PHE A 253 -11.86 -19.58 -3.82
N ILE A 254 -11.34 -19.21 -2.65
CA ILE A 254 -11.30 -20.08 -1.47
C ILE A 254 -12.71 -20.53 -1.08
N SER A 255 -13.65 -19.61 -1.01
CA SER A 255 -15.05 -19.89 -0.68
C SER A 255 -15.69 -20.87 -1.68
N GLU A 256 -15.49 -20.67 -2.99
CA GLU A 256 -16.06 -21.55 -4.01
C GLU A 256 -15.33 -22.90 -4.08
N PHE A 257 -14.02 -22.92 -3.81
CA PHE A 257 -13.24 -24.16 -3.72
C PHE A 257 -13.73 -25.02 -2.55
N LYS A 258 -13.85 -24.44 -1.35
CA LYS A 258 -14.38 -25.14 -0.17
C LYS A 258 -15.83 -25.62 -0.38
N ARG A 259 -16.62 -24.84 -1.08
CA ARG A 259 -18.02 -25.18 -1.34
C ARG A 259 -18.23 -26.33 -2.32
N TYR A 260 -17.44 -26.38 -3.39
CA TYR A 260 -17.69 -27.29 -4.50
C TYR A 260 -16.63 -28.35 -4.75
N VAL A 261 -15.39 -28.10 -4.33
CA VAL A 261 -14.27 -29.01 -4.55
C VAL A 261 -14.02 -29.86 -3.30
N LYS A 262 -13.58 -29.24 -2.22
CA LYS A 262 -13.30 -29.93 -0.96
C LYS A 262 -13.74 -29.08 0.23
N PRO A 263 -14.86 -29.44 0.89
CA PRO A 263 -15.23 -28.85 2.15
C PRO A 263 -14.19 -29.13 3.24
N ASP A 264 -13.97 -28.17 4.15
CA ASP A 264 -13.15 -28.41 5.33
C ASP A 264 -13.75 -29.54 6.19
N ALA A 265 -12.90 -30.24 6.91
CA ALA A 265 -13.34 -31.30 7.83
C ALA A 265 -14.26 -30.77 8.96
N ALA A 266 -14.22 -29.47 9.20
CA ALA A 266 -15.08 -28.76 10.16
C ALA A 266 -16.31 -28.08 9.51
N TYR A 267 -16.60 -28.38 8.22
CA TYR A 267 -17.73 -27.80 7.52
C TYR A 267 -19.04 -28.46 7.96
N ASP A 268 -19.46 -28.18 9.15
CA ASP A 268 -20.86 -28.34 9.56
C ASP A 268 -21.60 -27.05 9.11
N ASN A 269 -22.64 -27.23 8.32
CA ASN A 269 -23.30 -26.24 7.46
C ASN A 269 -23.88 -24.96 8.12
N GLY A 270 -23.47 -24.62 9.33
CA GLY A 270 -23.96 -23.46 10.07
C GLY A 270 -22.92 -22.51 10.67
N ASN A 271 -21.63 -22.87 10.67
CA ASN A 271 -20.67 -22.21 11.55
C ASN A 271 -19.55 -21.37 10.87
N LEU A 272 -19.43 -21.41 9.53
CA LEU A 272 -18.28 -20.74 8.88
C LEU A 272 -18.33 -19.20 9.02
N GLU A 273 -19.50 -18.62 8.87
CA GLU A 273 -19.68 -17.18 9.05
C GLU A 273 -19.52 -16.78 10.53
N LEU A 274 -19.95 -17.65 11.44
CA LEU A 274 -19.78 -17.48 12.88
C LEU A 274 -18.31 -17.64 13.31
N ASP A 275 -17.54 -18.53 12.70
CA ASP A 275 -16.13 -18.73 13.01
C ASP A 275 -15.24 -17.61 12.45
N PHE A 276 -15.55 -17.09 11.27
CA PHE A 276 -14.89 -15.90 10.72
C PHE A 276 -15.16 -14.66 11.59
N GLN A 277 -16.42 -14.46 11.98
CA GLN A 277 -16.81 -13.38 12.89
C GLN A 277 -16.17 -13.54 14.28
N LYS A 278 -16.07 -14.79 14.80
CA LYS A 278 -15.36 -15.05 16.05
C LYS A 278 -13.86 -14.76 15.94
N LYS A 279 -13.18 -15.20 14.89
CA LYS A 279 -11.76 -14.89 14.66
C LYS A 279 -11.50 -13.40 14.52
N GLN A 280 -12.38 -12.68 13.81
CA GLN A 280 -12.32 -11.21 13.74
C GLN A 280 -12.56 -10.56 15.11
N LEU A 281 -13.54 -11.03 15.85
CA LEU A 281 -13.84 -10.53 17.19
C LEU A 281 -12.68 -10.83 18.16
N GLU A 282 -12.12 -12.03 18.11
CA GLU A 282 -10.94 -12.39 18.92
C GLU A 282 -9.70 -11.55 18.59
N ALA A 283 -9.45 -11.30 17.30
CA ALA A 283 -8.35 -10.42 16.88
C ALA A 283 -8.59 -8.97 17.32
N MET A 284 -9.84 -8.50 17.26
CA MET A 284 -10.22 -7.17 17.71
C MET A 284 -10.10 -7.03 19.23
N LEU A 285 -10.56 -8.04 19.99
CA LEU A 285 -10.42 -8.11 21.44
C LEU A 285 -8.95 -8.22 21.88
N ALA A 286 -8.13 -8.99 21.16
CA ALA A 286 -6.70 -9.07 21.43
C ALA A 286 -5.99 -7.74 21.19
N THR A 287 -6.38 -7.02 20.13
CA THR A 287 -5.87 -5.68 19.82
C THR A 287 -6.32 -4.66 20.88
N GLN A 288 -7.59 -4.70 21.28
CA GLN A 288 -8.13 -3.84 22.32
C GLN A 288 -7.42 -4.12 23.67
N LYS A 289 -7.23 -5.39 24.02
CA LYS A 289 -6.53 -5.78 25.23
C LYS A 289 -5.04 -5.35 25.22
N ALA A 290 -4.37 -5.43 24.07
CA ALA A 290 -3.01 -4.93 23.92
C ALA A 290 -2.92 -3.40 24.04
N ILE A 291 -3.93 -2.68 23.59
CA ILE A 291 -4.05 -1.22 23.78
C ILE A 291 -4.28 -0.89 25.25
N GLU A 292 -5.20 -1.59 25.92
CA GLU A 292 -5.50 -1.37 27.34
C GLU A 292 -4.32 -1.74 28.25
N GLU A 293 -3.67 -2.87 28.00
CA GLU A 293 -2.57 -3.34 28.85
C GLU A 293 -1.24 -2.61 28.60
N LYS A 294 -0.97 -2.19 27.37
CA LYS A 294 0.34 -1.61 27.02
C LYS A 294 0.27 -0.11 26.77
N LEU A 295 -0.70 0.38 26.00
CA LEU A 295 -0.73 1.77 25.56
C LEU A 295 -1.38 2.70 26.59
N LEU A 296 -2.48 2.28 27.22
CA LEU A 296 -3.17 3.09 28.24
C LEU A 296 -2.31 3.38 29.46
N PRO A 297 -1.58 2.41 30.05
CA PRO A 297 -0.65 2.70 31.14
C PRO A 297 0.46 3.67 30.73
N TYR A 298 0.97 3.52 29.49
CA TYR A 298 2.03 4.39 28.97
C TYR A 298 1.54 5.84 28.79
N LEU A 299 0.32 6.01 28.25
CA LEU A 299 -0.31 7.32 28.11
C LEU A 299 -0.64 7.95 29.47
N ARG A 300 -1.05 7.14 30.45
CA ARG A 300 -1.30 7.60 31.81
C ARG A 300 -0.02 8.07 32.50
N ALA A 301 1.06 7.29 32.38
CA ALA A 301 2.38 7.70 32.89
C ALA A 301 2.94 8.94 32.20
N MET A 302 2.72 9.10 30.90
CA MET A 302 3.04 10.35 30.17
C MET A 302 2.21 11.54 30.69
N GLY A 303 0.91 11.32 30.96
CA GLY A 303 0.05 12.36 31.54
C GLY A 303 0.52 12.82 32.90
N GLU A 304 0.88 11.89 33.77
CA GLU A 304 1.45 12.18 35.11
C GLU A 304 2.78 12.94 35.00
N ASN A 305 3.68 12.51 34.12
CA ASN A 305 4.95 13.23 33.88
C ASN A 305 4.74 14.67 33.35
N ILE A 306 3.73 14.89 32.50
CA ILE A 306 3.39 16.24 31.99
C ILE A 306 2.85 17.12 33.13
N GLU A 307 2.03 16.58 34.03
CA GLU A 307 1.50 17.30 35.17
C GLU A 307 2.62 17.64 36.18
N ASP A 308 3.57 16.73 36.40
CA ASP A 308 4.75 16.96 37.23
C ASP A 308 5.65 18.05 36.63
N ILE A 309 5.90 18.03 35.32
CA ILE A 309 6.64 19.11 34.64
C ILE A 309 5.92 20.45 34.77
N ARG A 310 4.59 20.45 34.68
CA ARG A 310 3.77 21.67 34.82
C ARG A 310 3.84 22.21 36.23
N THR A 311 3.80 21.37 37.27
CA THR A 311 3.92 21.79 38.68
C THR A 311 5.33 22.32 38.95
N LEU A 312 6.38 21.63 38.53
CA LEU A 312 7.78 22.08 38.64
C LEU A 312 8.02 23.43 37.92
N THR A 313 7.42 23.63 36.76
CA THR A 313 7.52 24.88 36.01
C THR A 313 6.79 26.04 36.76
N ARG A 314 5.66 25.74 37.42
CA ARG A 314 4.92 26.70 38.21
C ARG A 314 5.73 27.09 39.47
N ASP A 315 6.28 26.11 40.17
CA ASP A 315 7.13 26.33 41.34
C ASP A 315 8.40 27.12 41.00
N GLN A 316 9.06 26.82 39.86
CA GLN A 316 10.18 27.64 39.36
C GLN A 316 9.76 29.08 39.07
N ASN A 317 8.63 29.30 38.46
CA ASN A 317 8.11 30.67 38.18
C ASN A 317 7.79 31.42 39.50
N ASP A 318 7.23 30.75 40.49
CA ASP A 318 6.92 31.35 41.78
C ASP A 318 8.20 31.65 42.56
N ILE A 319 9.21 30.82 42.52
CA ILE A 319 10.56 31.11 43.08
C ILE A 319 11.19 32.33 42.36
N PHE A 320 11.08 32.40 41.04
CA PHE A 320 11.59 33.53 40.27
C PHE A 320 10.89 34.84 40.63
N ARG A 321 9.55 34.80 40.75
CA ARG A 321 8.74 35.98 41.19
C ARG A 321 9.05 36.36 42.62
N GLY A 322 9.24 35.40 43.52
CA GLY A 322 9.63 35.64 44.92
C GLY A 322 11.04 36.25 45.06
N ARG A 323 11.98 35.92 44.16
CA ARG A 323 13.32 36.56 44.12
C ARG A 323 13.29 38.00 43.60
N ILE A 324 12.38 38.31 42.67
CA ILE A 324 12.25 39.66 42.11
C ILE A 324 11.61 40.61 43.15
N ASN A 325 10.73 40.11 44.02
CA ASN A 325 9.99 40.91 44.99
C ASN A 325 10.63 41.02 46.38
N ARG A 326 11.86 40.49 46.58
CA ARG A 326 12.59 40.79 47.83
C ARG A 326 13.21 42.16 47.75
N PRO A 327 12.74 43.16 48.61
CA PRO A 327 13.43 44.44 48.70
C PRO A 327 14.85 44.22 49.19
N ARG A 328 15.84 44.80 48.52
CA ARG A 328 17.20 44.87 49.02
C ARG A 328 17.17 45.59 50.37
N ALA A 329 17.39 44.87 51.46
CA ALA A 329 17.70 45.46 52.74
C ALA A 329 19.03 46.20 52.62
N ILE A 330 18.95 47.50 52.50
CA ILE A 330 20.11 48.43 52.64
C ILE A 330 20.48 48.35 54.11
N GLY A 331 21.60 47.68 54.39
CA GLY A 331 22.19 47.70 55.72
C GLY A 331 22.70 49.08 56.02
N VAL A 332 21.99 49.77 56.88
CA VAL A 332 22.57 50.97 57.54
C VAL A 332 23.40 50.44 58.72
N ASN A 333 24.69 50.59 58.55
CA ASN A 333 25.68 50.48 59.62
C ASN A 333 25.56 51.70 60.52
N SER A 334 25.05 51.50 61.71
CA SER A 334 25.26 52.49 62.79
C SER A 334 26.00 51.76 63.90
N GLY A 335 27.31 52.08 63.99
CA GLY A 335 28.06 51.75 65.14
C GLY A 335 27.68 52.58 66.35
N GLU A 336 27.91 52.03 67.53
CA GLU A 336 28.22 52.66 68.82
C GLU A 336 28.27 51.44 69.81
N ASP A 337 29.40 51.03 70.30
CA ASP A 337 30.21 51.54 71.37
C ASP A 337 29.70 51.17 72.81
N ARG A 338 30.63 50.61 73.65
CA ARG A 338 30.70 50.45 75.12
C ARG A 338 30.07 49.17 75.70
N SER A 339 30.80 48.33 76.25
CA SER A 339 31.75 48.22 77.36
C SER A 339 32.06 46.78 77.62
#